data_cf230e548dde67b7dc21df62695aa154
#
_entry.id   cf230e548dde67b7dc21df62695aa154
#
_cell.length_a   1.000
_cell.length_b   1.000
_cell.length_c   1.000
_cell.angle_alpha   90.00
_cell.angle_beta   90.00
_cell.angle_gamma   90.00
#
_symmetry.space_group_name_H-M   'P 1'
#
loop_
_entity.id
_entity.type
_entity.pdbx_description
1 polymer ?
#
loop_
_entity_poly.entity_id
_entity_poly.type
_entity_poly.pdbx_seq_one_letter_code
_entity_poly.pdbx_strand_id
1 'polypeptide(L)'
;VSFSKWIGGGLGWAFGGPIGGLLGFALGAMLDTWRGPDEAPTTQHGPRQHSTTTGGDLAMSLVVLIAALMKADGRVTQRELDHVRQFFMQQFGAVQAGQLLVLLRDVLKRDIPVHEVCLQIRQNMPHPVRLQLMHYLIGLAHADGQVDRAEYDLLRRI
;
A
#
# COMPACT_ATOMS: atom_id res chain seq x y z
N VAL A 1 -4.32 25.00 -9.57
CA VAL A 1 -3.69 23.83 -10.22
C VAL A 1 -2.68 23.27 -9.25
N SER A 2 -3.03 22.13 -8.60
CA SER A 2 -2.22 21.54 -7.52
C SER A 2 -0.96 20.90 -8.10
N PHE A 3 0.11 21.64 -8.17
CA PHE A 3 1.43 21.20 -8.65
C PHE A 3 2.13 20.24 -7.66
N SER A 4 1.75 20.31 -6.38
CA SER A 4 2.31 19.49 -5.29
C SER A 4 2.03 18.00 -5.43
N LYS A 5 0.91 17.61 -6.03
CA LYS A 5 0.53 16.20 -6.25
C LYS A 5 1.46 15.50 -7.25
N TRP A 6 1.96 16.24 -8.24
CA TRP A 6 2.89 15.72 -9.24
C TRP A 6 4.32 15.54 -8.69
N ILE A 7 4.73 16.43 -7.79
CA ILE A 7 6.06 16.37 -7.15
C ILE A 7 6.14 15.19 -6.16
N GLY A 8 5.09 14.95 -5.37
CA GLY A 8 5.04 13.82 -4.43
C GLY A 8 5.08 12.45 -5.14
N GLY A 9 4.34 12.29 -6.23
CA GLY A 9 4.35 11.07 -7.03
C GLY A 9 5.67 10.83 -7.76
N GLY A 10 6.26 11.88 -8.33
CA GLY A 10 7.53 11.78 -9.06
C GLY A 10 8.73 11.47 -8.15
N LEU A 11 8.82 12.10 -6.99
CA LEU A 11 9.86 11.81 -5.99
C LEU A 11 9.70 10.45 -5.35
N GLY A 12 8.46 10.04 -5.04
CA GLY A 12 8.19 8.71 -4.51
C GLY A 12 8.60 7.60 -5.49
N TRP A 13 8.40 7.81 -6.79
CA TRP A 13 8.83 6.88 -7.83
C TRP A 13 10.36 6.80 -7.96
N ALA A 14 11.04 7.94 -7.89
CA ALA A 14 12.50 8.00 -8.04
C ALA A 14 13.26 7.32 -6.89
N PHE A 15 12.72 7.36 -5.67
CA PHE A 15 13.38 6.83 -4.47
C PHE A 15 12.76 5.55 -3.91
N GLY A 16 11.51 5.25 -4.21
CA GLY A 16 10.75 4.13 -3.65
C GLY A 16 10.14 3.17 -4.68
N GLY A 17 10.43 3.34 -5.97
CA GLY A 17 9.86 2.51 -7.03
C GLY A 17 8.32 2.58 -7.11
N PRO A 18 7.66 1.56 -7.71
CA PRO A 18 6.20 1.54 -7.89
C PRO A 18 5.41 1.68 -6.58
N ILE A 19 5.87 1.03 -5.51
CA ILE A 19 5.22 1.13 -4.18
C ILE A 19 5.38 2.54 -3.62
N GLY A 20 6.58 3.12 -3.69
CA GLY A 20 6.84 4.49 -3.25
C GLY A 20 6.07 5.53 -4.05
N GLY A 21 5.90 5.33 -5.34
CA GLY A 21 5.08 6.18 -6.20
C GLY A 21 3.60 6.16 -5.82
N LEU A 22 3.03 4.98 -5.60
CA LEU A 22 1.64 4.82 -5.18
C LEU A 22 1.36 5.45 -3.81
N LEU A 23 2.25 5.19 -2.84
CA LEU A 23 2.07 5.64 -1.46
C LEU A 23 2.51 7.10 -1.25
N GLY A 24 3.57 7.54 -1.93
CA GLY A 24 4.05 8.92 -1.84
C GLY A 24 3.02 9.94 -2.32
N PHE A 25 2.25 9.59 -3.33
CA PHE A 25 1.14 10.43 -3.78
C PHE A 25 -0.03 10.41 -2.78
N ALA A 26 -0.36 9.27 -2.18
CA ALA A 26 -1.40 9.16 -1.18
C ALA A 26 -1.06 10.00 0.07
N LEU A 27 0.20 9.92 0.53
CA LEU A 27 0.69 10.74 1.63
C LEU A 27 0.74 12.24 1.26
N GLY A 28 1.15 12.57 0.04
CA GLY A 28 1.15 13.95 -0.45
C GLY A 28 -0.26 14.56 -0.50
N ALA A 29 -1.26 13.79 -0.92
CA ALA A 29 -2.65 14.24 -0.92
C ALA A 29 -3.22 14.44 0.51
N MET A 30 -2.76 13.61 1.46
CA MET A 30 -3.17 13.72 2.87
C MET A 30 -2.55 14.96 3.53
N LEU A 31 -1.27 15.24 3.26
CA LEU A 31 -0.59 16.44 3.78
C LEU A 31 -1.18 17.74 3.21
N ASP A 32 -1.64 17.72 1.96
CA ASP A 32 -2.27 18.88 1.31
C ASP A 32 -3.64 19.23 1.94
N THR A 33 -4.32 18.23 2.52
CA THR A 33 -5.59 18.43 3.24
C THR A 33 -5.38 18.99 4.66
N TRP A 34 -4.21 18.78 5.26
CA TRP A 34 -3.87 19.24 6.61
C TRP A 34 -3.14 20.59 6.63
N ARG A 35 -2.56 20.99 5.50
CA ARG A 35 -1.96 22.32 5.34
C ARG A 35 -2.98 23.31 4.82
N GLY A 36 -3.30 24.31 5.63
CA GLY A 36 -4.00 25.51 5.18
C GLY A 36 -3.20 26.25 4.09
N PRO A 37 -3.82 27.19 3.35
CA PRO A 37 -3.26 27.77 2.12
C PRO A 37 -1.99 28.63 2.26
N ASP A 38 -1.38 28.79 3.43
CA ASP A 38 -0.36 29.83 3.69
C ASP A 38 1.02 29.34 4.16
N GLU A 39 1.39 28.05 4.05
CA GLU A 39 2.75 27.65 4.42
C GLU A 39 3.54 27.04 3.26
N ALA A 40 4.62 27.76 2.88
CA ALA A 40 5.60 27.33 1.91
C ALA A 40 6.31 26.02 2.32
N PRO A 41 6.68 25.14 1.38
CA PRO A 41 7.31 23.88 1.68
C PRO A 41 8.73 24.09 2.21
N THR A 42 8.95 23.90 3.50
CA THR A 42 10.29 23.72 4.03
C THR A 42 10.78 22.33 3.67
N THR A 43 11.61 22.27 2.66
CA THR A 43 12.37 21.09 2.27
C THR A 43 13.42 20.78 3.34
N GLN A 44 13.07 20.01 4.36
CA GLN A 44 14.09 19.36 5.18
C GLN A 44 14.45 18.03 4.51
N HIS A 45 15.45 18.10 3.65
CA HIS A 45 16.18 16.96 3.14
C HIS A 45 17.15 16.47 4.23
N GLY A 46 16.64 15.62 5.13
CA GLY A 46 17.50 14.70 5.85
C GLY A 46 17.71 13.46 4.99
N PRO A 47 18.94 12.95 4.83
CA PRO A 47 19.13 11.64 4.21
C PRO A 47 18.44 10.61 5.11
N ARG A 48 17.28 10.09 4.68
CA ARG A 48 16.71 8.91 5.31
C ARG A 48 17.66 7.78 4.99
N GLN A 49 18.48 7.45 5.97
CA GLN A 49 19.24 6.22 6.00
C GLN A 49 18.28 5.09 5.64
N HIS A 50 18.70 4.25 4.71
CA HIS A 50 18.09 2.94 4.47
C HIS A 50 18.23 2.12 5.76
N SER A 51 17.43 2.45 6.76
CA SER A 51 17.17 1.52 7.83
C SER A 51 16.36 0.41 7.18
N THR A 52 16.88 -0.79 7.19
CA THR A 52 16.18 -2.03 6.93
C THR A 52 14.98 -2.13 7.85
N THR A 53 13.94 -1.40 7.53
CA THR A 53 12.76 -1.26 8.38
C THR A 53 11.77 -2.32 7.94
N THR A 54 12.00 -3.51 8.41
CA THR A 54 11.23 -4.71 8.13
C THR A 54 9.71 -4.55 8.36
N GLY A 55 9.29 -3.71 9.30
CA GLY A 55 7.87 -3.54 9.64
C GLY A 55 7.11 -2.57 8.77
N GLY A 56 7.69 -1.40 8.46
CA GLY A 56 7.03 -0.38 7.64
C GLY A 56 6.92 -0.79 6.18
N ASP A 57 7.97 -1.39 5.63
CA ASP A 57 7.99 -1.87 4.25
C ASP A 57 7.01 -3.03 4.03
N LEU A 58 6.89 -3.93 5.03
CA LEU A 58 5.90 -5.01 5.01
C LEU A 58 4.48 -4.46 4.99
N ALA A 59 4.13 -3.53 5.88
CA ALA A 59 2.79 -2.95 5.96
C ALA A 59 2.41 -2.19 4.68
N MET A 60 3.36 -1.43 4.11
CA MET A 60 3.15 -0.68 2.87
C MET A 60 2.96 -1.61 1.67
N SER A 61 3.80 -2.63 1.54
CA SER A 61 3.66 -3.64 0.48
C SER A 61 2.36 -4.42 0.62
N LEU A 62 1.97 -4.73 1.85
CA LEU A 62 0.71 -5.40 2.15
C LEU A 62 -0.50 -4.58 1.70
N VAL A 63 -0.53 -3.27 1.99
CA VAL A 63 -1.61 -2.37 1.53
C VAL A 63 -1.74 -2.39 0.01
N VAL A 64 -0.63 -2.28 -0.72
CA VAL A 64 -0.64 -2.27 -2.20
C VAL A 64 -1.12 -3.61 -2.76
N LEU A 65 -0.66 -4.73 -2.21
CA LEU A 65 -1.07 -6.06 -2.68
C LEU A 65 -2.51 -6.42 -2.28
N ILE A 66 -2.98 -5.99 -1.11
CA ILE A 66 -4.40 -6.11 -0.72
C ILE A 66 -5.28 -5.31 -1.69
N ALA A 67 -4.88 -4.09 -2.03
CA ALA A 67 -5.62 -3.29 -3.01
C ALA A 67 -5.68 -3.98 -4.38
N ALA A 68 -4.57 -4.60 -4.82
CA ALA A 68 -4.53 -5.37 -6.05
C ALA A 68 -5.45 -6.59 -6.00
N LEU A 69 -5.47 -7.30 -4.87
CA LEU A 69 -6.32 -8.46 -4.64
C LEU A 69 -7.81 -8.07 -4.69
N MET A 70 -8.21 -7.03 -3.97
CA MET A 70 -9.58 -6.51 -3.97
C MET A 70 -10.05 -6.01 -5.34
N LYS A 71 -9.14 -5.60 -6.21
CA LYS A 71 -9.46 -5.15 -7.59
C LYS A 71 -9.41 -6.26 -8.62
N ALA A 72 -9.03 -7.47 -8.25
CA ALA A 72 -8.78 -8.56 -9.18
C ALA A 72 -10.06 -8.97 -9.96
N ASP A 73 -11.21 -8.94 -9.30
CA ASP A 73 -12.53 -9.22 -9.91
C ASP A 73 -13.22 -7.96 -10.50
N GLY A 74 -12.58 -6.79 -10.35
CA GLY A 74 -13.10 -5.50 -10.81
C GLY A 74 -14.18 -4.88 -9.92
N ARG A 75 -14.45 -5.44 -8.75
CA ARG A 75 -15.44 -4.94 -7.79
C ARG A 75 -14.86 -4.93 -6.39
N VAL A 76 -14.93 -3.76 -5.74
CA VAL A 76 -14.57 -3.63 -4.33
C VAL A 76 -15.86 -3.52 -3.52
N THR A 77 -16.13 -4.52 -2.71
CA THR A 77 -17.34 -4.58 -1.88
C THR A 77 -17.09 -4.02 -0.48
N GLN A 78 -18.17 -3.56 0.16
CA GLN A 78 -18.10 -3.11 1.56
C GLN A 78 -17.68 -4.26 2.49
N ARG A 79 -18.11 -5.46 2.21
CA ARG A 79 -17.78 -6.66 3.00
C ARG A 79 -16.28 -6.95 3.00
N GLU A 80 -15.63 -6.87 1.84
CA GLU A 80 -14.17 -7.02 1.72
C GLU A 80 -13.43 -5.92 2.49
N LEU A 81 -13.89 -4.66 2.39
CA LEU A 81 -13.32 -3.56 3.16
C LEU A 81 -13.45 -3.78 4.68
N ASP A 82 -14.56 -4.31 5.15
CA ASP A 82 -14.77 -4.63 6.56
C ASP A 82 -13.83 -5.77 7.03
N HIS A 83 -13.61 -6.79 6.20
CA HIS A 83 -12.66 -7.86 6.48
C HIS A 83 -11.22 -7.33 6.55
N VAL A 84 -10.81 -6.51 5.60
CA VAL A 84 -9.49 -5.88 5.61
C VAL A 84 -9.31 -4.98 6.84
N ARG A 85 -10.35 -4.23 7.22
CA ARG A 85 -10.35 -3.42 8.43
C ARG A 85 -10.11 -4.26 9.69
N GLN A 86 -10.85 -5.35 9.85
CA GLN A 86 -10.68 -6.27 10.97
C GLN A 86 -9.28 -6.87 10.99
N PHE A 87 -8.78 -7.30 9.85
CA PHE A 87 -7.42 -7.81 9.69
C PHE A 87 -6.38 -6.78 10.13
N PHE A 88 -6.45 -5.53 9.66
CA PHE A 88 -5.50 -4.49 10.07
C PHE A 88 -5.59 -4.17 11.56
N MET A 89 -6.79 -4.15 12.14
CA MET A 89 -6.96 -3.93 13.57
C MET A 89 -6.33 -5.03 14.42
N GLN A 90 -6.44 -6.29 13.99
CA GLN A 90 -5.87 -7.44 14.68
C GLN A 90 -4.34 -7.50 14.56
N GLN A 91 -3.78 -7.17 13.38
CA GLN A 91 -2.35 -7.29 13.12
C GLN A 91 -1.54 -6.07 13.56
N PHE A 92 -2.09 -4.87 13.45
CA PHE A 92 -1.35 -3.61 13.63
C PHE A 92 -1.92 -2.70 14.73
N GLY A 93 -3.06 -3.06 15.30
CA GLY A 93 -3.76 -2.23 16.28
C GLY A 93 -4.57 -1.08 15.66
N ALA A 94 -5.46 -0.48 16.47
CA ALA A 94 -6.49 0.46 15.97
C ALA A 94 -5.92 1.72 15.31
N VAL A 95 -4.85 2.30 15.86
CA VAL A 95 -4.26 3.55 15.35
C VAL A 95 -3.62 3.32 13.97
N GLN A 96 -2.77 2.31 13.86
CA GLN A 96 -2.11 1.97 12.59
C GLN A 96 -3.10 1.47 11.56
N ALA A 97 -4.09 0.68 11.94
CA ALA A 97 -5.16 0.22 11.06
C ALA A 97 -5.90 1.38 10.40
N GLY A 98 -6.21 2.44 11.16
CA GLY A 98 -6.82 3.64 10.60
C GLY A 98 -5.99 4.29 9.50
N GLN A 99 -4.68 4.42 9.73
CA GLN A 99 -3.75 4.98 8.74
C GLN A 99 -3.63 4.09 7.49
N LEU A 100 -3.52 2.77 7.67
CA LEU A 100 -3.44 1.81 6.56
C LEU A 100 -4.72 1.79 5.72
N LEU A 101 -5.89 1.96 6.33
CA LEU A 101 -7.17 2.04 5.62
C LEU A 101 -7.30 3.30 4.77
N VAL A 102 -6.78 4.44 5.24
CA VAL A 102 -6.73 5.67 4.44
C VAL A 102 -5.84 5.46 3.22
N LEU A 103 -4.65 4.88 3.40
CA LEU A 103 -3.74 4.55 2.30
C LEU A 103 -4.37 3.55 1.32
N LEU A 104 -5.01 2.50 1.82
CA LEU A 104 -5.73 1.51 1.01
C LEU A 104 -6.78 2.17 0.12
N ARG A 105 -7.61 3.05 0.69
CA ARG A 105 -8.64 3.77 -0.05
C ARG A 105 -8.06 4.59 -1.20
N ASP A 106 -6.91 5.21 -0.99
CA ASP A 106 -6.27 6.03 -2.02
C ASP A 106 -5.57 5.18 -3.09
N VAL A 107 -4.97 4.06 -2.72
CA VAL A 107 -4.37 3.09 -3.65
C VAL A 107 -5.45 2.43 -4.53
N LEU A 108 -6.63 2.12 -3.97
CA LEU A 108 -7.76 1.53 -4.71
C LEU A 108 -8.26 2.41 -5.87
N LYS A 109 -8.05 3.72 -5.81
CA LYS A 109 -8.43 4.66 -6.88
C LYS A 109 -7.47 4.65 -8.08
N ARG A 110 -6.38 3.88 -8.02
CA ARG A 110 -5.30 3.91 -9.01
C ARG A 110 -5.11 2.57 -9.68
N ASP A 111 -4.45 2.60 -10.82
CA ASP A 111 -3.93 1.39 -11.45
C ASP A 111 -2.69 0.92 -10.68
N ILE A 112 -2.68 -0.37 -10.35
CA ILE A 112 -1.61 -0.98 -9.58
C ILE A 112 -0.77 -1.83 -10.54
N PRO A 113 0.50 -1.43 -10.79
CA PRO A 113 1.41 -2.22 -11.63
C PRO A 113 1.93 -3.43 -10.83
N VAL A 114 1.12 -4.47 -10.72
CA VAL A 114 1.36 -5.63 -9.85
C VAL A 114 2.72 -6.28 -10.13
N HIS A 115 3.08 -6.42 -11.40
CA HIS A 115 4.35 -7.04 -11.80
C HIS A 115 5.56 -6.26 -11.25
N GLU A 116 5.57 -4.95 -11.42
CA GLU A 116 6.64 -4.06 -10.95
C GLU A 116 6.69 -4.01 -9.41
N VAL A 117 5.52 -4.03 -8.76
CA VAL A 117 5.41 -4.12 -7.29
C VAL A 117 6.02 -5.41 -6.79
N CYS A 118 5.71 -6.55 -7.40
CA CYS A 118 6.27 -7.85 -7.04
C CYS A 118 7.78 -7.92 -7.27
N LEU A 119 8.29 -7.33 -8.37
CA LEU A 119 9.73 -7.23 -8.61
C LEU A 119 10.41 -6.39 -7.52
N GLN A 120 9.83 -5.26 -7.13
CA GLN A 120 10.36 -4.42 -6.06
C GLN A 120 10.41 -5.16 -4.72
N ILE A 121 9.33 -5.87 -4.37
CA ILE A 121 9.27 -6.70 -3.15
C ILE A 121 10.36 -7.78 -3.19
N ARG A 122 10.51 -8.47 -4.31
CA ARG A 122 11.52 -9.53 -4.49
C ARG A 122 12.94 -8.99 -4.31
N GLN A 123 13.23 -7.80 -4.80
CA GLN A 123 14.55 -7.18 -4.72
C GLN A 123 14.90 -6.63 -3.34
N ASN A 124 13.89 -6.12 -2.61
CA ASN A 124 14.11 -5.36 -1.38
C ASN A 124 13.72 -6.10 -0.10
N MET A 125 12.96 -7.21 -0.20
CA MET A 125 12.52 -7.97 0.96
C MET A 125 13.22 -9.32 1.08
N PRO A 126 13.73 -9.66 2.27
CA PRO A 126 14.24 -11.01 2.57
C PRO A 126 13.15 -12.08 2.39
N HIS A 127 13.55 -13.28 2.04
CA HIS A 127 12.61 -14.39 1.79
C HIS A 127 11.62 -14.66 2.94
N PRO A 128 12.03 -14.68 4.23
CA PRO A 128 11.08 -14.89 5.32
C PRO A 128 9.98 -13.83 5.39
N VAL A 129 10.32 -12.57 5.09
CA VAL A 129 9.35 -11.45 5.09
C VAL A 129 8.36 -11.59 3.94
N ARG A 130 8.82 -12.05 2.77
CA ARG A 130 7.94 -12.35 1.63
C ARG A 130 6.98 -13.49 1.93
N LEU A 131 7.44 -14.53 2.63
CA LEU A 131 6.57 -15.62 3.08
C LEU A 131 5.49 -15.13 4.06
N GLN A 132 5.87 -14.24 4.97
CA GLN A 132 4.91 -13.62 5.90
C GLN A 132 3.87 -12.78 5.15
N LEU A 133 4.29 -12.02 4.14
CA LEU A 133 3.42 -11.24 3.28
C LEU A 133 2.40 -12.14 2.55
N MET A 134 2.87 -13.23 1.95
CA MET A 134 2.00 -14.22 1.29
C MET A 134 1.03 -14.89 2.27
N HIS A 135 1.50 -15.21 3.48
CA HIS A 135 0.64 -15.79 4.52
C HIS A 135 -0.53 -14.85 4.87
N TYR A 136 -0.27 -13.55 5.00
CA TYR A 136 -1.30 -12.55 5.26
C TYR A 136 -2.29 -12.43 4.09
N LEU A 137 -1.80 -12.40 2.85
CA LEU A 137 -2.65 -12.29 1.66
C LEU A 137 -3.56 -13.52 1.48
N ILE A 138 -3.02 -14.72 1.66
CA ILE A 138 -3.77 -15.97 1.60
C ILE A 138 -4.80 -16.04 2.74
N GLY A 139 -4.41 -15.66 3.95
CA GLY A 139 -5.32 -15.61 5.10
C GLY A 139 -6.49 -14.66 4.88
N LEU A 140 -6.23 -13.51 4.30
CA LEU A 140 -7.27 -12.53 3.97
C LEU A 140 -8.21 -13.04 2.87
N ALA A 141 -7.68 -13.60 1.79
CA ALA A 141 -8.48 -14.16 0.70
C ALA A 141 -9.37 -15.33 1.15
N HIS A 142 -8.97 -16.08 2.17
CA HIS A 142 -9.79 -17.17 2.73
C HIS A 142 -10.78 -16.71 3.81
N ALA A 143 -10.68 -15.47 4.30
CA ALA A 143 -11.49 -15.01 5.43
C ALA A 143 -12.98 -14.92 5.13
N ASP A 144 -13.37 -14.71 3.88
CA ASP A 144 -14.75 -14.70 3.41
C ASP A 144 -15.28 -16.07 2.95
N GLY A 145 -14.41 -17.08 2.98
CA GLY A 145 -14.75 -18.48 2.69
C GLY A 145 -14.80 -18.85 1.21
N GLN A 146 -14.56 -17.91 0.30
CA GLN A 146 -14.51 -18.15 -1.14
C GLN A 146 -13.41 -17.32 -1.78
N VAL A 147 -12.33 -17.99 -2.17
CA VAL A 147 -11.31 -17.38 -3.05
C VAL A 147 -11.81 -17.50 -4.48
N ASP A 148 -12.06 -16.39 -5.14
CA ASP A 148 -12.46 -16.42 -6.51
C ASP A 148 -11.28 -16.74 -7.45
N ARG A 149 -11.59 -17.03 -8.72
CA ARG A 149 -10.55 -17.42 -9.68
C ARG A 149 -9.57 -16.27 -9.99
N ALA A 150 -10.06 -15.04 -10.01
CA ALA A 150 -9.22 -13.86 -10.29
C ALA A 150 -8.25 -13.59 -9.14
N GLU A 151 -8.70 -13.70 -7.89
CA GLU A 151 -7.86 -13.62 -6.70
C GLU A 151 -6.80 -14.73 -6.67
N TYR A 152 -7.21 -15.96 -6.95
CA TYR A 152 -6.29 -17.10 -7.02
C TYR A 152 -5.21 -16.91 -8.09
N ASP A 153 -5.61 -16.49 -9.30
CA ASP A 153 -4.67 -16.23 -10.40
C ASP A 153 -3.70 -15.08 -10.06
N LEU A 154 -4.18 -14.06 -9.33
CA LEU A 154 -3.33 -12.98 -8.85
C LEU A 154 -2.33 -13.48 -7.79
N LEU A 155 -2.78 -14.24 -6.79
CA LEU A 155 -1.92 -14.81 -5.75
C LEU A 155 -0.80 -15.69 -6.32
N ARG A 156 -1.08 -16.41 -7.42
CA ARG A 156 -0.05 -17.19 -8.12
C ARG A 156 0.98 -16.35 -8.86
N ARG A 157 0.65 -15.11 -9.18
CA ARG A 157 1.56 -14.19 -9.89
C ARG A 157 2.44 -13.37 -8.95
N ILE A 158 2.05 -13.23 -7.68
CA ILE A 158 2.81 -12.57 -6.62
C ILE A 158 3.96 -13.48 -6.14
#